data_6e96e12ed9e4bcdbf35979b1dbaa106c
#
_entry.id   6e96e12ed9e4bcdbf35979b1dbaa106c
#
_cell.length_a   1.000
_cell.length_b   1.000
_cell.length_c   1.000
_cell.angle_alpha   90.00
_cell.angle_beta   90.00
_cell.angle_gamma   90.00
#
_symmetry.space_group_name_H-M   'P 1'
#
loop_
_entity.id
_entity.type
_entity.pdbx_description
1 polymer ?
#
loop_
_entity_poly.entity_id
_entity_poly.type
_entity_poly.pdbx_seq_one_letter_code
_entity_poly.pdbx_strand_id
1 'polypeptide(L)'
;MIDQTFQPRLTEGMVRCYLVRDRVVRFGEQLVNALYPAPAGRPSHEAPTPGPRLYYPPTRPDFQPLKAKLKQEWIAELCQTLALKRTQLPVIWDTDFLYGPKDITGADTYVLCEINVSSVYPFPDDALSPIAAETLAQLERHP
;
A
#
# COMPACT_ATOMS: atom_id res chain seq x y z
N MET A 1 1.01 -21.12 -4.96
CA MET A 1 0.15 -20.41 -5.93
C MET A 1 -0.68 -19.42 -5.13
N ILE A 2 -0.70 -18.15 -5.51
CA ILE A 2 -1.60 -17.15 -4.92
C ILE A 2 -2.79 -17.04 -5.87
N ASP A 3 -3.98 -17.29 -5.34
CA ASP A 3 -5.24 -17.14 -6.07
C ASP A 3 -5.99 -15.94 -5.49
N GLN A 4 -6.21 -14.93 -6.33
CA GLN A 4 -6.89 -13.71 -5.94
C GLN A 4 -8.00 -13.39 -6.95
N THR A 5 -9.17 -13.07 -6.47
CA THR A 5 -10.29 -12.68 -7.33
C THR A 5 -9.92 -11.49 -8.20
N PHE A 6 -10.18 -11.59 -9.50
CA PHE A 6 -9.97 -10.51 -10.45
C PHE A 6 -10.71 -9.24 -10.01
N GLN A 7 -10.01 -8.11 -10.03
CA GLN A 7 -10.59 -6.81 -9.69
C GLN A 7 -10.96 -6.05 -10.97
N PRO A 8 -12.26 -5.84 -11.24
CA PRO A 8 -12.71 -5.18 -12.49
C PRO A 8 -12.16 -3.77 -12.68
N ARG A 9 -11.86 -3.08 -11.57
CA ARG A 9 -11.33 -1.71 -11.57
C ARG A 9 -9.81 -1.61 -11.61
N LEU A 10 -9.13 -2.70 -11.98
CA LEU A 10 -7.66 -2.74 -12.09
C LEU A 10 -7.09 -1.63 -12.99
N THR A 11 -7.83 -1.23 -14.03
CA THR A 11 -7.42 -0.11 -14.92
C THR A 11 -7.41 1.25 -14.25
N GLU A 12 -8.13 1.42 -13.16
CA GLU A 12 -8.14 2.69 -12.42
C GLU A 12 -6.86 2.87 -11.60
N GLY A 13 -6.07 1.78 -11.46
CA GLY A 13 -4.78 1.81 -10.81
C GLY A 13 -4.73 1.12 -9.47
N MET A 14 -3.69 1.44 -8.73
CA MET A 14 -3.45 0.94 -7.37
C MET A 14 -3.00 2.07 -6.45
N VAL A 15 -3.27 1.91 -5.17
CA VAL A 15 -2.83 2.83 -4.12
C VAL A 15 -1.85 2.11 -3.20
N ARG A 16 -0.65 2.66 -3.05
CA ARG A 16 0.35 2.21 -2.08
C ARG A 16 0.28 3.08 -0.82
N CYS A 17 0.21 2.45 0.34
CA CYS A 17 0.36 3.12 1.62
C CYS A 17 1.78 2.87 2.14
N TYR A 18 2.57 3.93 2.30
CA TYR A 18 3.87 3.86 2.94
C TYR A 18 3.71 4.01 4.45
N LEU A 19 4.26 3.06 5.21
CA LEU A 19 4.08 3.00 6.66
C LEU A 19 5.42 3.04 7.39
N VAL A 20 5.40 3.77 8.50
CA VAL A 20 6.38 3.67 9.57
C VAL A 20 5.64 3.08 10.77
N ARG A 21 5.89 1.82 11.06
CA ARG A 21 5.10 1.01 12.00
C ARG A 21 3.61 1.00 11.65
N ASP A 22 2.75 1.50 12.52
CA ASP A 22 1.30 1.56 12.33
C ASP A 22 0.81 2.92 11.79
N ARG A 23 1.73 3.77 11.33
CA ARG A 23 1.43 5.11 10.84
C ARG A 23 1.66 5.23 9.34
N VAL A 24 0.62 5.55 8.58
CA VAL A 24 0.75 5.94 7.17
C VAL A 24 1.45 7.29 7.09
N VAL A 25 2.58 7.35 6.43
CA VAL A 25 3.40 8.56 6.25
C VAL A 25 3.23 9.18 4.86
N ARG A 26 2.84 8.39 3.86
CA ARG A 26 2.56 8.87 2.50
C ARG A 26 1.68 7.90 1.73
N PHE A 27 1.06 8.40 0.66
CA PHE A 27 0.41 7.57 -0.35
C PHE A 27 1.15 7.65 -1.67
N GLY A 28 1.12 6.57 -2.43
CA GLY A 28 1.49 6.53 -3.85
C GLY A 28 0.32 6.01 -4.65
N GLU A 29 -0.01 6.66 -5.75
CA GLU A 29 -1.01 6.18 -6.70
C GLU A 29 -0.33 5.89 -8.03
N GLN A 30 -0.65 4.76 -8.63
CA GLN A 30 -0.07 4.34 -9.89
C GLN A 30 -1.13 3.72 -10.79
N LEU A 31 -1.24 4.22 -12.02
CA LEU A 31 -2.05 3.60 -13.05
C LEU A 31 -1.39 2.30 -13.50
N VAL A 32 -2.10 1.19 -13.35
CA VAL A 32 -1.55 -0.15 -13.61
C VAL A 32 -1.98 -0.63 -15.00
N ASN A 33 -1.44 0.00 -16.02
CA ASN A 33 -1.67 -0.46 -17.40
C ASN A 33 -0.96 -1.79 -17.73
N ALA A 34 0.07 -2.16 -16.95
CA ALA A 34 0.95 -3.30 -17.23
C ALA A 34 0.35 -4.67 -16.83
N LEU A 35 -0.74 -4.72 -16.10
CA LEU A 35 -1.36 -5.97 -15.67
C LEU A 35 -2.42 -6.52 -16.64
N TYR A 36 -2.69 -5.81 -17.71
CA TYR A 36 -3.54 -6.32 -18.79
C TYR A 36 -2.74 -7.26 -19.67
N PRO A 37 -3.25 -8.44 -19.97
CA PRO A 37 -2.67 -9.24 -21.03
C PRO A 37 -2.65 -8.39 -22.31
N ALA A 38 -1.53 -8.39 -23.01
CA ALA A 38 -1.44 -7.71 -24.29
C ALA A 38 -2.62 -8.16 -25.17
N PRO A 39 -3.31 -7.23 -25.86
CA PRO A 39 -4.35 -7.60 -26.79
C PRO A 39 -3.88 -8.72 -27.72
N ALA A 40 -4.73 -9.71 -27.99
CA ALA A 40 -4.39 -10.83 -28.86
C ALA A 40 -3.78 -10.31 -30.16
N GLY A 41 -2.57 -10.78 -30.51
CA GLY A 41 -1.84 -10.38 -31.71
C GLY A 41 -0.81 -9.27 -31.54
N ARG A 42 -0.61 -8.70 -30.34
CA ARG A 42 0.54 -7.81 -30.06
C ARG A 42 1.70 -8.58 -29.45
N PRO A 43 2.95 -8.30 -29.87
CA PRO A 43 4.14 -8.86 -29.25
C PRO A 43 4.22 -8.51 -27.75
N SER A 44 4.71 -9.43 -26.94
CA SER A 44 4.83 -9.26 -25.47
C SER A 44 5.72 -8.08 -25.06
N HIS A 45 6.64 -7.61 -25.94
CA HIS A 45 7.49 -6.45 -25.70
C HIS A 45 6.76 -5.10 -25.86
N GLU A 46 5.53 -5.11 -26.36
CA GLU A 46 4.66 -3.92 -26.44
C GLU A 46 3.66 -3.87 -25.26
N ALA A 47 3.90 -4.63 -24.19
CA ALA A 47 3.08 -4.53 -22.99
C ALA A 47 3.10 -3.08 -22.45
N PRO A 48 1.95 -2.50 -22.11
CA PRO A 48 1.92 -1.14 -21.57
C PRO A 48 2.81 -1.05 -20.32
N THR A 49 3.68 -0.06 -20.29
CA THR A 49 4.49 0.22 -19.09
C THR A 49 3.60 0.88 -18.02
N PRO A 50 3.87 0.61 -16.74
CA PRO A 50 3.18 1.32 -15.67
C PRO A 50 3.33 2.83 -15.83
N GLY A 51 2.24 3.56 -15.59
CA GLY A 51 2.30 5.01 -15.50
C GLY A 51 3.19 5.50 -14.35
N PRO A 52 3.53 6.78 -14.28
CA PRO A 52 4.30 7.33 -13.19
C PRO A 52 3.52 7.16 -11.87
N ARG A 53 4.26 6.95 -10.78
CA ARG A 53 3.68 6.96 -9.44
C ARG A 53 3.52 8.41 -8.98
N LEU A 54 2.31 8.77 -8.62
CA LEU A 54 1.98 10.07 -8.04
C LEU A 54 2.00 9.96 -6.52
N TYR A 55 2.67 10.88 -5.85
CA TYR A 55 2.81 10.87 -4.39
C TYR A 55 1.91 11.90 -3.74
N TYR A 56 1.23 11.51 -2.66
CA TYR A 56 0.32 12.37 -1.92
C TYR A 56 0.61 12.34 -0.42
N PRO A 57 0.39 13.46 0.27
CA PRO A 57 0.59 13.52 1.72
C PRO A 57 -0.41 12.59 2.45
N PRO A 58 -0.10 12.19 3.70
CA PRO A 58 -0.97 11.31 4.48
C PRO A 58 -2.31 11.96 4.87
N THR A 59 -2.50 13.22 4.52
CA THR A 59 -3.74 14.01 4.73
C THR A 59 -4.62 14.08 3.47
N ARG A 60 -4.23 13.46 2.35
CA ARG A 60 -5.02 13.44 1.10
C ARG A 60 -6.46 13.00 1.41
N PRO A 61 -7.49 13.84 1.14
CA PRO A 61 -8.88 13.55 1.52
C PRO A 61 -9.41 12.24 0.92
N ASP A 62 -9.12 11.98 -0.35
CA ASP A 62 -9.61 10.81 -1.08
C ASP A 62 -9.17 9.47 -0.45
N PHE A 63 -8.03 9.47 0.24
CA PHE A 63 -7.45 8.28 0.86
C PHE A 63 -7.66 8.18 2.38
N GLN A 64 -8.45 9.09 2.98
CA GLN A 64 -8.72 8.99 4.42
C GLN A 64 -9.56 7.75 4.79
N PRO A 65 -10.56 7.31 4.00
CA PRO A 65 -11.26 6.06 4.26
C PRO A 65 -10.32 4.85 4.24
N LEU A 66 -9.41 4.76 3.26
CA LEU A 66 -8.39 3.71 3.19
C LEU A 66 -7.48 3.72 4.43
N LYS A 67 -6.97 4.90 4.79
CA LYS A 67 -6.11 5.09 5.96
C LYS A 67 -6.79 4.67 7.26
N ALA A 68 -8.05 5.04 7.43
CA ALA A 68 -8.84 4.69 8.60
C ALA A 68 -9.01 3.16 8.70
N LYS A 69 -9.41 2.52 7.61
CA LYS A 69 -9.59 1.08 7.53
C LYS A 69 -8.28 0.33 7.78
N LEU A 70 -7.19 0.74 7.16
CA LEU A 70 -5.86 0.16 7.38
C LEU A 70 -5.47 0.22 8.85
N LYS A 71 -5.64 1.38 9.50
CA LYS A 71 -5.26 1.59 10.90
C LYS A 71 -6.15 0.86 11.90
N GLN A 72 -7.47 0.84 11.67
CA GLN A 72 -8.45 0.35 12.63
C GLN A 72 -8.72 -1.15 12.49
N GLU A 73 -8.66 -1.68 11.27
CA GLU A 73 -9.01 -3.06 10.96
C GLU A 73 -7.78 -3.87 10.57
N TRP A 74 -7.20 -3.62 9.41
CA TRP A 74 -6.22 -4.52 8.78
C TRP A 74 -4.91 -4.66 9.55
N ILE A 75 -4.38 -3.58 10.14
CA ILE A 75 -3.18 -3.70 10.99
C ILE A 75 -3.47 -4.55 12.23
N ALA A 76 -4.66 -4.43 12.80
CA ALA A 76 -5.06 -5.25 13.94
C ALA A 76 -5.21 -6.73 13.55
N GLU A 77 -5.87 -7.02 12.43
CA GLU A 77 -6.01 -8.36 11.87
C GLU A 77 -4.66 -8.98 11.51
N LEU A 78 -3.77 -8.20 10.88
CA LEU A 78 -2.39 -8.64 10.57
C LEU A 78 -1.64 -9.03 11.85
N CYS A 79 -1.68 -8.18 12.87
CA CYS A 79 -1.05 -8.46 14.16
C CYS A 79 -1.63 -9.73 14.81
N GLN A 80 -2.94 -9.92 14.76
CA GLN A 80 -3.60 -11.10 15.29
C GLN A 80 -3.21 -12.36 14.50
N THR A 81 -3.26 -12.31 13.19
CA THR A 81 -2.96 -13.45 12.29
C THR A 81 -1.52 -13.93 12.44
N LEU A 82 -0.58 -13.00 12.59
CA LEU A 82 0.84 -13.28 12.71
C LEU A 82 1.32 -13.38 14.17
N ALA A 83 0.42 -13.29 15.14
CA ALA A 83 0.74 -13.26 16.58
C ALA A 83 1.79 -12.18 16.95
N LEU A 84 1.71 -11.01 16.32
CA LEU A 84 2.61 -9.89 16.53
C LEU A 84 2.00 -8.86 17.49
N LYS A 85 2.85 -8.24 18.31
CA LYS A 85 2.51 -7.00 18.99
C LYS A 85 2.68 -5.82 18.03
N ARG A 86 1.93 -4.73 18.18
CA ARG A 86 2.12 -3.51 17.36
C ARG A 86 3.55 -2.96 17.43
N THR A 87 4.24 -3.16 18.54
CA THR A 87 5.65 -2.81 18.73
C THR A 87 6.62 -3.66 17.91
N GLN A 88 6.16 -4.75 17.33
CA GLN A 88 6.96 -5.65 16.47
C GLN A 88 6.70 -5.40 14.97
N LEU A 89 5.78 -4.50 14.62
CA LEU A 89 5.59 -4.10 13.23
C LEU A 89 6.90 -3.54 12.65
N PRO A 90 7.16 -3.75 11.37
CA PRO A 90 8.35 -3.22 10.71
C PRO A 90 8.43 -1.70 10.82
N VAL A 91 9.63 -1.15 10.97
CA VAL A 91 9.84 0.30 10.90
C VAL A 91 9.52 0.82 9.51
N ILE A 92 9.89 0.06 8.47
CA ILE A 92 9.68 0.43 7.08
C ILE A 92 8.91 -0.70 6.40
N TRP A 93 7.74 -0.41 5.88
CA TRP A 93 6.95 -1.32 5.08
C TRP A 93 5.92 -0.57 4.23
N ASP A 94 5.36 -1.21 3.25
CA ASP A 94 4.24 -0.67 2.51
C ASP A 94 3.17 -1.74 2.23
N THR A 95 1.99 -1.26 1.87
CA THR A 95 0.86 -2.09 1.47
C THR A 95 0.26 -1.56 0.18
N ASP A 96 0.02 -2.45 -0.77
CA ASP A 96 -0.59 -2.15 -2.04
C ASP A 96 -2.07 -2.55 -2.05
N PHE A 97 -2.90 -1.65 -2.54
CA PHE A 97 -4.34 -1.84 -2.65
C PHE A 97 -4.82 -1.61 -4.07
N LEU A 98 -5.64 -2.52 -4.55
CA LEU A 98 -6.45 -2.32 -5.75
C LEU A 98 -7.78 -1.67 -5.38
N TYR A 99 -8.37 -0.92 -6.31
CA TYR A 99 -9.74 -0.45 -6.16
C TYR A 99 -10.70 -1.62 -6.27
N GLY A 100 -11.45 -1.85 -5.21
CA GLY A 100 -12.56 -2.79 -5.17
C GLY A 100 -13.84 -2.21 -5.78
N PRO A 101 -14.96 -2.94 -5.77
CA PRO A 101 -16.25 -2.41 -6.17
C PRO A 101 -16.57 -1.14 -5.36
N LYS A 102 -17.27 -0.18 -5.97
CA LYS A 102 -17.81 0.94 -5.20
C LYS A 102 -18.87 0.44 -4.23
N ASP A 103 -18.93 1.05 -3.05
CA ASP A 103 -19.99 0.74 -2.09
C ASP A 103 -21.35 1.33 -2.52
N ILE A 104 -22.38 1.11 -1.70
CA ILE A 104 -23.74 1.58 -1.99
C ILE A 104 -23.88 3.11 -2.02
N THR A 105 -22.89 3.83 -1.49
CA THR A 105 -22.84 5.30 -1.53
C THR A 105 -22.04 5.83 -2.71
N GLY A 106 -21.42 4.94 -3.50
CA GLY A 106 -20.53 5.28 -4.60
C GLY A 106 -19.10 5.56 -4.15
N ALA A 107 -18.76 5.34 -2.87
CA ALA A 107 -17.41 5.50 -2.37
C ALA A 107 -16.50 4.34 -2.79
N ASP A 108 -15.19 4.63 -2.86
CA ASP A 108 -14.20 3.61 -3.20
C ASP A 108 -14.02 2.61 -2.06
N THR A 109 -13.99 1.34 -2.42
CA THR A 109 -13.49 0.28 -1.54
C THR A 109 -12.11 -0.19 -2.00
N TYR A 110 -11.40 -0.90 -1.15
CA TYR A 110 -10.03 -1.30 -1.40
C TYR A 110 -9.82 -2.77 -1.09
N VAL A 111 -9.04 -3.43 -1.93
CA VAL A 111 -8.64 -4.84 -1.78
C VAL A 111 -7.14 -4.90 -1.60
N LEU A 112 -6.68 -5.46 -0.49
CA LEU A 112 -5.26 -5.67 -0.23
C LEU A 112 -4.67 -6.60 -1.30
N CYS A 113 -3.61 -6.15 -1.95
CA CYS A 113 -2.91 -6.87 -3.00
C CYS A 113 -1.57 -7.43 -2.49
N GLU A 114 -0.79 -6.61 -1.83
CA GLU A 114 0.57 -6.95 -1.42
C GLU A 114 0.98 -6.23 -0.13
N ILE A 115 1.85 -6.89 0.64
CA ILE A 115 2.54 -6.30 1.79
C ILE A 115 4.04 -6.48 1.56
N ASN A 116 4.78 -5.37 1.52
CA ASN A 116 6.23 -5.36 1.33
C ASN A 116 6.92 -4.92 2.61
N VAL A 117 7.92 -5.68 3.06
CA VAL A 117 8.65 -5.44 4.30
C VAL A 117 10.16 -5.36 4.03
N SER A 118 10.83 -4.40 4.64
CA SER A 118 12.29 -4.27 4.71
C SER A 118 13.02 -3.87 3.43
N SER A 119 12.57 -4.27 2.24
CA SER A 119 13.21 -3.96 0.95
C SER A 119 12.38 -2.98 0.12
N VAL A 120 11.78 -2.03 0.79
CA VAL A 120 10.83 -1.08 0.18
C VAL A 120 11.60 0.09 -0.42
N TYR A 121 11.67 0.16 -1.74
CA TYR A 121 12.27 1.28 -2.44
C TYR A 121 11.54 1.56 -3.77
N PRO A 122 11.37 2.81 -4.17
CA PRO A 122 11.75 4.03 -3.44
C PRO A 122 10.78 4.32 -2.27
N PHE A 123 11.34 4.72 -1.13
CA PHE A 123 10.54 5.21 0.00
C PHE A 123 10.54 6.75 -0.04
N PRO A 124 9.41 7.42 0.19
CA PRO A 124 9.34 8.87 0.03
C PRO A 124 10.19 9.63 1.06
N ASP A 125 10.81 10.73 0.64
CA ASP A 125 11.71 11.54 1.47
C ASP A 125 11.04 12.05 2.75
N ASP A 126 9.74 12.36 2.70
CA ASP A 126 8.95 12.78 3.86
C ASP A 126 8.90 11.73 4.99
N ALA A 127 9.20 10.48 4.66
CA ALA A 127 9.25 9.40 5.64
C ALA A 127 10.58 9.33 6.41
N LEU A 128 11.64 9.99 5.95
CA LEU A 128 12.97 9.89 6.57
C LEU A 128 12.96 10.33 8.04
N SER A 129 12.31 11.46 8.35
CA SER A 129 12.21 11.94 9.74
C SER A 129 11.39 10.99 10.63
N PRO A 130 10.20 10.52 10.24
CA PRO A 130 9.49 9.47 10.98
C PRO A 130 10.27 8.17 11.17
N ILE A 131 11.02 7.72 10.16
CA ILE A 131 11.86 6.52 10.24
C ILE A 131 12.96 6.70 11.28
N ALA A 132 13.71 7.81 11.20
CA ALA A 132 14.78 8.11 12.13
C ALA A 132 14.27 8.16 13.57
N ALA A 133 13.17 8.88 13.81
CA ALA A 133 12.55 8.99 15.13
C ALA A 133 12.14 7.62 15.70
N GLU A 134 11.50 6.78 14.88
CA GLU A 134 11.07 5.46 15.33
C GLU A 134 12.24 4.50 15.55
N THR A 135 13.28 4.59 14.73
CA THR A 135 14.50 3.78 14.91
C THR A 135 15.20 4.14 16.20
N LEU A 136 15.37 5.42 16.49
CA LEU A 136 15.94 5.87 17.76
C LEU A 136 15.15 5.39 18.96
N ALA A 137 13.81 5.55 18.90
CA ALA A 137 12.94 5.08 19.97
C ALA A 137 12.99 3.56 20.18
N GLN A 138 13.31 2.79 19.14
CA GLN A 138 13.55 1.35 19.28
C GLN A 138 14.86 1.03 19.99
N LEU A 139 15.94 1.71 19.64
CA LEU A 139 17.25 1.51 20.26
C LEU A 139 17.18 1.84 21.75
N GLU A 140 16.44 2.86 22.14
CA GLU A 140 16.24 3.21 23.55
C GLU A 140 15.44 2.15 24.33
N ARG A 141 14.54 1.43 23.67
CA ARG A 141 13.77 0.33 24.29
C ARG A 141 14.53 -0.99 24.42
N HIS A 142 15.60 -1.15 23.65
CA HIS A 142 16.43 -2.36 23.60
C HIS A 142 17.92 -1.95 23.67
N PRO A 143 18.38 -1.40 24.82
CA PRO A 143 19.78 -0.98 25.02
C PRO A 143 20.77 -2.15 25.01
#